data_9f9b6a9d6bde1162c8684cc5c8bd4e41
#
_entry.id   9f9b6a9d6bde1162c8684cc5c8bd4e41
#
_cell.length_a   1.000
_cell.length_b   1.000
_cell.length_c   1.000
_cell.angle_alpha   90.00
_cell.angle_beta   90.00
_cell.angle_gamma   90.00
#
_symmetry.space_group_name_H-M   'P 1'
#
loop_
_entity.id
_entity.type
_entity.pdbx_description
1 polymer ?
#
loop_
_entity_poly.entity_id
_entity_poly.type
_entity_poly.pdbx_seq_one_letter_code
_entity_poly.pdbx_strand_id
1 'polypeptide(L)'
;MAGAKGDGPAIGIDLGTTYSCVAVWRPSHNRVEVIPNDQGNLTTPSCVAFTDTMRLIGDAAMNQAATNPVNTVFDAKRLIGCRFTDACVQGDIKLFPFKVISGPGDRPLIVVKYKDEVKRFAAEEISSMMLVKMWEIAEAYLGTAVKNVVITVLVYFTDSQRQATIDAGAIAGLNVMRIINEPSAAAIAYGLDKGSRKGEGKTVLIFDLGGGTLDVSIITIHMGIFTVKATSGDTHLGGQDINSRMVEHFVQDFLKRHKSDIRNNPKALMRLRAACERAKRMLSSMVQAKFEIDSLHDSIDFYGTITRARFEELNMDLFRKCTEHVEKCLADAKMDKSQIHDVVLVGGSSRIPKVQQLLQDFFDGKMLCKSINPDEAVAYGASVQAAALNGECDQKVKDLLLLDVTPLSLGVEIVGGFMSVVIPRTTTIPSKKDRIYTTISDNQTSVLFKVYEGEGSMTKDNNLLGKFTLCGVPPAPKGVPQFNVTFEIEANCILKVSAVDTTTGNKNSITIITDKGGLSKEEIDRMVRDAEKYKSDDKEMKKIKKKEDGEGWVGKEEFERMVQKKRMMLSEDKTQVKKIKNEGGGW
;
A
#
# COMPACT_ATOMS: atom_id res chain seq x y z
N MET A 1 -20.39 -1.25 -19.95
CA MET A 1 -19.82 -0.56 -21.12
C MET A 1 -18.64 -1.40 -21.57
N ALA A 2 -18.64 -1.88 -22.81
CA ALA A 2 -17.48 -2.57 -23.38
C ALA A 2 -16.37 -1.53 -23.54
N GLY A 3 -15.32 -1.61 -22.73
CA GLY A 3 -14.14 -0.79 -22.85
C GLY A 3 -13.50 -1.02 -24.21
N ALA A 4 -13.08 0.04 -24.87
CA ALA A 4 -12.24 -0.04 -26.05
C ALA A 4 -11.03 -0.93 -25.73
N LYS A 5 -10.69 -1.87 -26.64
CA LYS A 5 -9.46 -2.67 -26.52
C LYS A 5 -8.29 -1.72 -26.33
N GLY A 6 -7.62 -1.81 -25.17
CA GLY A 6 -6.46 -1.00 -24.88
C GLY A 6 -5.31 -1.37 -25.83
N ASP A 7 -4.57 -0.35 -26.29
CA ASP A 7 -3.37 -0.55 -27.07
C ASP A 7 -2.26 -1.14 -26.18
N GLY A 8 -2.06 -2.47 -26.22
CA GLY A 8 -0.99 -3.18 -25.54
C GLY A 8 -1.44 -4.05 -24.34
N PRO A 9 -0.51 -4.84 -23.75
CA PRO A 9 -0.79 -5.73 -22.65
C PRO A 9 -1.08 -4.97 -21.35
N ALA A 10 -1.95 -5.57 -20.50
CA ALA A 10 -2.22 -5.08 -19.15
C ALA A 10 -1.48 -5.93 -18.11
N ILE A 11 -0.97 -5.28 -17.06
CA ILE A 11 -0.19 -5.94 -16.00
C ILE A 11 -0.89 -5.81 -14.64
N GLY A 12 -0.62 -6.78 -13.77
CA GLY A 12 -0.95 -6.71 -12.34
C GLY A 12 0.27 -6.35 -11.51
N ILE A 13 0.13 -5.38 -10.63
CA ILE A 13 1.20 -4.98 -9.72
C ILE A 13 0.71 -5.17 -8.28
N ASP A 14 1.44 -5.99 -7.54
CA ASP A 14 1.38 -5.99 -6.08
C ASP A 14 2.32 -4.90 -5.56
N LEU A 15 1.75 -3.79 -5.09
CA LEU A 15 2.48 -2.70 -4.46
C LEU A 15 2.57 -2.96 -2.94
N GLY A 16 3.44 -3.87 -2.54
CA GLY A 16 3.57 -4.29 -1.15
C GLY A 16 4.36 -3.31 -0.27
N THR A 17 4.17 -3.40 1.06
CA THR A 17 4.89 -2.57 2.04
C THR A 17 6.40 -2.80 1.98
N THR A 18 6.83 -4.06 1.90
CA THR A 18 8.25 -4.44 1.95
C THR A 18 8.79 -4.88 0.59
N TYR A 19 8.00 -5.59 -0.19
CA TYR A 19 8.32 -6.07 -1.53
C TYR A 19 7.15 -5.82 -2.46
N SER A 20 7.47 -5.44 -3.70
CA SER A 20 6.51 -5.32 -4.80
C SER A 20 6.76 -6.41 -5.83
N CYS A 21 5.71 -6.83 -6.53
CA CYS A 21 5.74 -7.89 -7.53
C CYS A 21 4.92 -7.46 -8.75
N VAL A 22 5.36 -7.88 -9.95
CA VAL A 22 4.63 -7.62 -11.19
C VAL A 22 4.41 -8.89 -11.98
N ALA A 23 3.21 -9.04 -12.53
CA ALA A 23 2.84 -10.20 -13.32
C ALA A 23 2.00 -9.81 -14.54
N VAL A 24 1.98 -10.68 -15.55
CA VAL A 24 1.23 -10.50 -16.79
C VAL A 24 0.50 -11.78 -17.17
N TRP A 25 -0.71 -11.64 -17.72
CA TRP A 25 -1.40 -12.74 -18.37
C TRP A 25 -0.84 -12.95 -19.79
N ARG A 26 -0.51 -14.20 -20.12
CA ARG A 26 -0.06 -14.60 -21.47
C ARG A 26 -1.17 -15.32 -22.21
N PRO A 27 -1.89 -14.67 -23.12
CA PRO A 27 -2.98 -15.31 -23.88
C PRO A 27 -2.50 -16.54 -24.67
N SER A 28 -1.28 -16.49 -25.25
CA SER A 28 -0.70 -17.59 -26.02
C SER A 28 -0.50 -18.88 -25.24
N HIS A 29 -0.24 -18.77 -23.93
CA HIS A 29 -0.01 -19.91 -23.04
C HIS A 29 -1.16 -20.13 -22.05
N ASN A 30 -2.16 -19.26 -22.06
CA ASN A 30 -3.32 -19.29 -21.15
C ASN A 30 -2.91 -19.39 -19.66
N ARG A 31 -1.87 -18.63 -19.27
CA ARG A 31 -1.31 -18.62 -17.93
C ARG A 31 -0.78 -17.24 -17.55
N VAL A 32 -0.63 -17.03 -16.25
CA VAL A 32 0.10 -15.88 -15.71
C VAL A 32 1.59 -16.17 -15.67
N GLU A 33 2.38 -15.15 -15.97
CA GLU A 33 3.82 -15.13 -15.77
C GLU A 33 4.18 -14.01 -14.78
N VAL A 34 4.79 -14.38 -13.66
CA VAL A 34 5.41 -13.44 -12.74
C VAL A 34 6.76 -13.01 -13.31
N ILE A 35 6.97 -11.71 -13.42
CA ILE A 35 8.10 -11.15 -14.18
C ILE A 35 9.29 -10.93 -13.24
N PRO A 36 10.46 -11.53 -13.51
CA PRO A 36 11.66 -11.29 -12.72
C PRO A 36 12.23 -9.87 -12.99
N ASN A 37 12.80 -9.28 -11.95
CA ASN A 37 13.51 -8.01 -12.07
C ASN A 37 14.92 -8.18 -12.71
N ASP A 38 15.67 -7.09 -12.82
CA ASP A 38 17.01 -7.06 -13.37
C ASP A 38 18.08 -7.88 -12.59
N GLN A 39 17.74 -8.33 -11.37
CA GLN A 39 18.56 -9.23 -10.55
C GLN A 39 18.07 -10.70 -10.63
N GLY A 40 17.03 -10.98 -11.41
CA GLY A 40 16.40 -12.30 -11.50
C GLY A 40 15.44 -12.63 -10.35
N ASN A 41 15.15 -11.68 -9.45
CA ASN A 41 14.21 -11.88 -8.36
C ASN A 41 12.77 -11.63 -8.83
N LEU A 42 11.82 -12.47 -8.40
CA LEU A 42 10.38 -12.32 -8.71
C LEU A 42 9.71 -11.23 -7.86
N THR A 43 10.35 -10.82 -6.77
CA THR A 43 9.93 -9.69 -5.95
C THR A 43 11.03 -8.64 -5.88
N THR A 44 10.64 -7.37 -5.80
CA THR A 44 11.56 -6.23 -5.73
C THR A 44 11.33 -5.49 -4.42
N PRO A 45 12.38 -5.17 -3.63
CA PRO A 45 12.20 -4.39 -2.40
C PRO A 45 11.49 -3.07 -2.64
N SER A 46 10.45 -2.76 -1.87
CA SER A 46 9.72 -1.48 -1.91
C SER A 46 10.55 -0.39 -1.22
N CYS A 47 11.67 -0.03 -1.85
CA CYS A 47 12.70 0.84 -1.28
C CYS A 47 13.23 1.80 -2.35
N VAL A 48 13.37 3.08 -1.97
CA VAL A 48 13.92 4.14 -2.83
C VAL A 48 15.03 4.86 -2.07
N ALA A 49 16.21 4.96 -2.67
CA ALA A 49 17.34 5.69 -2.07
C ALA A 49 17.77 6.87 -2.94
N PHE A 50 18.15 7.93 -2.30
CA PHE A 50 18.60 9.17 -2.92
C PHE A 50 20.09 9.36 -2.64
N THR A 51 20.86 9.55 -3.69
CA THR A 51 22.30 9.78 -3.62
C THR A 51 22.64 11.15 -4.20
N ASP A 52 23.90 11.55 -4.13
CA ASP A 52 24.36 12.82 -4.70
C ASP A 52 24.26 12.83 -6.24
N THR A 53 24.13 11.66 -6.89
CA THR A 53 24.13 11.54 -8.35
C THR A 53 22.81 11.04 -8.93
N MET A 54 22.16 10.07 -8.29
CA MET A 54 20.99 9.37 -8.85
C MET A 54 20.05 8.85 -7.79
N ARG A 55 18.83 8.46 -8.21
CA ARG A 55 17.91 7.67 -7.41
C ARG A 55 18.19 6.18 -7.66
N LEU A 56 18.09 5.41 -6.61
CA LEU A 56 18.16 3.96 -6.66
C LEU A 56 16.81 3.40 -6.22
N ILE A 57 16.33 2.35 -6.87
CA ILE A 57 15.01 1.77 -6.59
C ILE A 57 15.17 0.24 -6.50
N GLY A 58 14.46 -0.38 -5.56
CA GLY A 58 14.46 -1.82 -5.37
C GLY A 58 15.76 -2.35 -4.75
N ASP A 59 16.31 -3.42 -5.30
CA ASP A 59 17.52 -4.08 -4.79
C ASP A 59 18.71 -3.13 -4.70
N ALA A 60 18.90 -2.25 -5.68
CA ALA A 60 19.98 -1.26 -5.66
C ALA A 60 19.85 -0.27 -4.49
N ALA A 61 18.62 0.13 -4.14
CA ALA A 61 18.36 0.97 -2.96
C ALA A 61 18.60 0.22 -1.66
N MET A 62 18.16 -1.02 -1.56
CA MET A 62 18.31 -1.85 -0.37
C MET A 62 19.77 -2.18 -0.09
N ASN A 63 20.56 -2.47 -1.13
CA ASN A 63 21.97 -2.84 -0.99
C ASN A 63 22.83 -1.73 -0.37
N GLN A 64 22.49 -0.46 -0.57
CA GLN A 64 23.20 0.68 0.01
C GLN A 64 22.54 1.27 1.27
N ALA A 65 21.40 0.72 1.71
CA ALA A 65 20.59 1.28 2.81
C ALA A 65 21.38 1.46 4.12
N ALA A 66 22.29 0.54 4.42
CA ALA A 66 23.12 0.60 5.62
C ALA A 66 24.16 1.75 5.58
N THR A 67 24.61 2.17 4.40
CA THR A 67 25.59 3.27 4.24
C THR A 67 24.93 4.64 4.12
N ASN A 68 23.67 4.67 3.66
CA ASN A 68 22.89 5.90 3.43
C ASN A 68 21.47 5.80 4.04
N PRO A 69 21.32 5.46 5.33
CA PRO A 69 20.02 5.18 5.94
C PRO A 69 19.06 6.37 5.94
N VAL A 70 19.56 7.58 6.14
CA VAL A 70 18.74 8.80 6.25
C VAL A 70 18.14 9.27 4.92
N ASN A 71 18.65 8.78 3.79
CA ASN A 71 18.16 9.07 2.45
C ASN A 71 17.63 7.80 1.75
N THR A 72 17.39 6.74 2.50
CA THR A 72 16.82 5.48 2.00
C THR A 72 15.42 5.30 2.59
N VAL A 73 14.41 5.42 1.73
CA VAL A 73 12.99 5.39 2.09
C VAL A 73 12.44 4.00 1.87
N PHE A 74 11.80 3.45 2.88
CA PHE A 74 11.07 2.18 2.85
C PHE A 74 9.75 2.35 3.64
N ASP A 75 8.86 1.37 3.59
CA ASP A 75 7.56 1.38 4.25
C ASP A 75 6.68 2.61 3.90
N ALA A 76 6.88 3.23 2.73
CA ALA A 76 6.09 4.39 2.28
C ALA A 76 4.58 4.09 2.21
N LYS A 77 4.20 2.81 2.01
CA LYS A 77 2.80 2.36 2.03
C LYS A 77 2.10 2.61 3.38
N ARG A 78 2.85 2.74 4.50
CA ARG A 78 2.31 3.12 5.81
C ARG A 78 1.98 4.62 5.94
N LEU A 79 2.52 5.45 5.03
CA LEU A 79 2.33 6.90 5.03
C LEU A 79 1.35 7.37 3.95
N ILE A 80 1.12 6.57 2.90
CA ILE A 80 0.31 6.96 1.74
C ILE A 80 -1.13 7.26 2.14
N GLY A 81 -1.64 8.43 1.75
CA GLY A 81 -3.00 8.86 2.04
C GLY A 81 -3.33 9.08 3.52
N CYS A 82 -2.32 9.07 4.42
CA CYS A 82 -2.46 9.34 5.85
C CYS A 82 -2.24 10.81 6.17
N ARG A 83 -2.63 11.21 7.40
CA ARG A 83 -2.26 12.51 7.96
C ARG A 83 -1.01 12.40 8.81
N PHE A 84 -0.20 13.44 8.82
CA PHE A 84 1.00 13.48 9.66
C PHE A 84 0.65 13.33 11.15
N THR A 85 -0.47 13.93 11.59
CA THR A 85 -0.93 13.87 12.99
C THR A 85 -1.58 12.55 13.38
N ASP A 86 -1.81 11.61 12.46
CA ASP A 86 -2.38 10.29 12.78
C ASP A 86 -1.47 9.53 13.76
N ALA A 87 -2.04 8.93 14.79
CA ALA A 87 -1.29 8.26 15.85
C ALA A 87 -0.41 7.12 15.33
N CYS A 88 -0.88 6.39 14.31
CA CYS A 88 -0.12 5.34 13.64
C CYS A 88 1.10 5.92 12.92
N VAL A 89 0.95 7.02 12.18
CA VAL A 89 2.05 7.73 11.50
C VAL A 89 3.08 8.23 12.50
N GLN A 90 2.63 8.83 13.62
CA GLN A 90 3.53 9.27 14.69
C GLN A 90 4.26 8.11 15.39
N GLY A 91 3.67 6.92 15.39
CA GLY A 91 4.32 5.69 15.85
C GLY A 91 5.41 5.24 14.87
N ASP A 92 5.10 5.18 13.58
CA ASP A 92 6.00 4.71 12.52
C ASP A 92 7.22 5.64 12.34
N ILE A 93 7.02 6.95 12.41
CA ILE A 93 8.11 7.96 12.29
C ILE A 93 9.25 7.70 13.27
N LYS A 94 8.96 7.19 14.47
CA LYS A 94 9.98 6.87 15.48
C LYS A 94 10.87 5.68 15.08
N LEU A 95 10.43 4.87 14.12
CA LEU A 95 11.14 3.68 13.64
C LEU A 95 11.93 3.95 12.35
N PHE A 96 11.69 5.09 11.70
CA PHE A 96 12.35 5.44 10.45
C PHE A 96 13.70 6.12 10.69
N PRO A 97 14.74 5.78 9.90
CA PRO A 97 16.02 6.48 9.94
C PRO A 97 15.98 7.82 9.18
N PHE A 98 15.00 8.00 8.29
CA PHE A 98 14.79 9.24 7.52
C PHE A 98 13.77 10.14 8.22
N LYS A 99 13.86 11.43 7.91
CA LYS A 99 12.98 12.44 8.53
C LYS A 99 11.66 12.55 7.80
N VAL A 100 10.55 12.59 8.56
CA VAL A 100 9.21 12.92 8.07
C VAL A 100 8.71 14.17 8.77
N ILE A 101 8.08 15.07 8.04
CA ILE A 101 7.55 16.36 8.55
C ILE A 101 6.10 16.55 8.09
N SER A 102 5.36 17.42 8.78
CA SER A 102 4.05 17.86 8.31
C SER A 102 4.19 18.80 7.10
N GLY A 103 3.40 18.53 6.08
CA GLY A 103 3.26 19.34 4.87
C GLY A 103 1.89 20.01 4.77
N PRO A 104 1.59 20.65 3.63
CA PRO A 104 0.28 21.23 3.36
C PRO A 104 -0.84 20.21 3.52
N GLY A 105 -1.96 20.59 4.14
CA GLY A 105 -3.08 19.69 4.39
C GLY A 105 -2.79 18.57 5.41
N ASP A 106 -1.79 18.77 6.29
CA ASP A 106 -1.33 17.78 7.29
C ASP A 106 -0.80 16.49 6.66
N ARG A 107 -0.26 16.56 5.43
CA ARG A 107 0.30 15.41 4.69
C ARG A 107 1.71 15.08 5.19
N PRO A 108 2.06 13.80 5.43
CA PRO A 108 3.43 13.42 5.73
C PRO A 108 4.36 13.70 4.54
N LEU A 109 5.44 14.44 4.74
CA LEU A 109 6.47 14.68 3.75
C LEU A 109 7.79 14.08 4.20
N ILE A 110 8.35 13.21 3.37
CA ILE A 110 9.62 12.55 3.56
C ILE A 110 10.74 13.48 3.12
N VAL A 111 11.70 13.74 3.99
CA VAL A 111 12.81 14.67 3.74
C VAL A 111 14.08 13.88 3.49
N VAL A 112 14.69 14.10 2.34
CA VAL A 112 15.95 13.45 1.92
C VAL A 112 16.90 14.46 1.29
N LYS A 113 18.18 14.13 1.26
CA LYS A 113 19.20 14.85 0.51
C LYS A 113 19.38 14.17 -0.86
N TYR A 114 19.18 14.91 -1.94
CA TYR A 114 19.31 14.43 -3.31
C TYR A 114 20.02 15.47 -4.19
N LYS A 115 21.15 15.08 -4.80
CA LYS A 115 21.99 15.99 -5.62
C LYS A 115 22.37 17.27 -4.83
N ASP A 116 22.81 17.09 -3.59
CA ASP A 116 23.19 18.16 -2.64
C ASP A 116 22.02 19.11 -2.23
N GLU A 117 20.80 18.85 -2.67
CA GLU A 117 19.62 19.61 -2.28
C GLU A 117 18.74 18.82 -1.30
N VAL A 118 18.14 19.54 -0.34
CA VAL A 118 17.10 18.97 0.52
C VAL A 118 15.80 18.91 -0.28
N LYS A 119 15.31 17.71 -0.53
CA LYS A 119 14.03 17.46 -1.20
C LYS A 119 12.99 16.94 -0.23
N ARG A 120 11.73 17.19 -0.54
CA ARG A 120 10.57 16.72 0.22
C ARG A 120 9.67 15.97 -0.75
N PHE A 121 9.34 14.74 -0.42
CA PHE A 121 8.48 13.88 -1.24
C PHE A 121 7.26 13.44 -0.43
N ALA A 122 6.10 13.46 -1.06
CA ALA A 122 4.92 12.79 -0.53
C ALA A 122 5.07 11.26 -0.70
N ALA A 123 4.32 10.48 0.09
CA ALA A 123 4.36 9.02 -0.01
C ALA A 123 3.87 8.53 -1.38
N GLU A 124 2.97 9.25 -2.02
CA GLU A 124 2.49 9.03 -3.38
C GLU A 124 3.63 9.11 -4.41
N GLU A 125 4.55 10.08 -4.27
CA GLU A 125 5.71 10.22 -5.15
C GLU A 125 6.70 9.06 -4.96
N ILE A 126 6.94 8.61 -3.73
CA ILE A 126 7.79 7.44 -3.45
C ILE A 126 7.14 6.17 -4.03
N SER A 127 5.83 6.00 -3.84
CA SER A 127 5.06 4.87 -4.39
C SER A 127 5.07 4.89 -5.92
N SER A 128 4.96 6.08 -6.55
CA SER A 128 5.06 6.22 -8.00
C SER A 128 6.42 5.78 -8.55
N MET A 129 7.51 6.05 -7.81
CA MET A 129 8.85 5.56 -8.20
C MET A 129 8.93 4.04 -8.20
N MET A 130 8.28 3.38 -7.23
CA MET A 130 8.17 1.91 -7.21
C MET A 130 7.33 1.40 -8.39
N LEU A 131 6.18 2.04 -8.67
CA LEU A 131 5.33 1.68 -9.82
C LEU A 131 6.06 1.85 -11.15
N VAL A 132 6.86 2.91 -11.31
CA VAL A 132 7.73 3.08 -12.48
C VAL A 132 8.74 1.93 -12.60
N LYS A 133 9.34 1.48 -11.49
CA LYS A 133 10.27 0.35 -11.52
C LYS A 133 9.55 -0.94 -11.94
N MET A 134 8.35 -1.24 -11.42
CA MET A 134 7.55 -2.40 -11.82
C MET A 134 7.17 -2.34 -13.30
N TRP A 135 6.77 -1.17 -13.76
CA TRP A 135 6.47 -0.92 -15.15
C TRP A 135 7.69 -1.12 -16.08
N GLU A 136 8.86 -0.56 -15.73
CA GLU A 136 10.11 -0.75 -16.49
C GLU A 136 10.51 -2.22 -16.58
N ILE A 137 10.34 -2.99 -15.50
CA ILE A 137 10.55 -4.44 -15.47
C ILE A 137 9.61 -5.13 -16.46
N ALA A 138 8.33 -4.76 -16.47
CA ALA A 138 7.35 -5.36 -17.36
C ALA A 138 7.62 -5.03 -18.83
N GLU A 139 7.91 -3.78 -19.18
CA GLU A 139 8.24 -3.38 -20.55
C GLU A 139 9.51 -4.06 -21.06
N ALA A 140 10.55 -4.14 -20.21
CA ALA A 140 11.80 -4.83 -20.59
C ALA A 140 11.58 -6.32 -20.88
N TYR A 141 10.72 -6.97 -20.09
CA TYR A 141 10.38 -8.39 -20.28
C TYR A 141 9.49 -8.62 -21.50
N LEU A 142 8.50 -7.77 -21.70
CA LEU A 142 7.50 -7.90 -22.77
C LEU A 142 8.02 -7.43 -24.14
N GLY A 143 9.02 -6.55 -24.16
CA GLY A 143 9.52 -5.90 -25.38
C GLY A 143 8.53 -4.95 -26.05
N THR A 144 7.49 -4.53 -25.35
CA THR A 144 6.41 -3.65 -25.84
C THR A 144 5.95 -2.70 -24.76
N ALA A 145 5.38 -1.56 -25.17
CA ALA A 145 4.86 -0.56 -24.25
C ALA A 145 3.66 -1.09 -23.43
N VAL A 146 3.65 -0.77 -22.15
CA VAL A 146 2.59 -1.12 -21.19
C VAL A 146 2.02 0.18 -20.62
N LYS A 147 0.70 0.35 -20.66
CA LYS A 147 0.02 1.50 -20.06
C LYS A 147 -1.00 1.10 -19.00
N ASN A 148 -1.67 -0.02 -19.22
CA ASN A 148 -2.80 -0.47 -18.42
C ASN A 148 -2.34 -1.31 -17.24
N VAL A 149 -2.78 -0.94 -16.02
CA VAL A 149 -2.40 -1.65 -14.81
C VAL A 149 -3.59 -1.88 -13.87
N VAL A 150 -3.53 -2.98 -13.12
CA VAL A 150 -4.30 -3.19 -11.90
C VAL A 150 -3.32 -3.18 -10.74
N ILE A 151 -3.58 -2.36 -9.72
CA ILE A 151 -2.72 -2.21 -8.54
C ILE A 151 -3.44 -2.76 -7.32
N THR A 152 -2.73 -3.46 -6.44
CA THR A 152 -3.30 -4.02 -5.22
C THR A 152 -3.24 -3.05 -4.05
N VAL A 153 -4.22 -3.15 -3.17
CA VAL A 153 -4.36 -2.35 -1.95
C VAL A 153 -4.78 -3.22 -0.79
N LEU A 154 -4.52 -2.77 0.42
CA LEU A 154 -5.00 -3.42 1.64
C LEU A 154 -6.52 -3.31 1.74
N VAL A 155 -7.15 -4.31 2.36
CA VAL A 155 -8.60 -4.29 2.58
C VAL A 155 -9.02 -3.09 3.42
N TYR A 156 -8.27 -2.80 4.49
CA TYR A 156 -8.54 -1.71 5.43
C TYR A 156 -8.00 -0.34 4.99
N PHE A 157 -7.56 -0.20 3.74
CA PHE A 157 -7.25 1.12 3.21
C PHE A 157 -8.49 1.99 3.19
N THR A 158 -8.36 3.18 3.77
CA THR A 158 -9.36 4.23 3.70
C THR A 158 -9.51 4.72 2.26
N ASP A 159 -10.60 5.41 1.95
CA ASP A 159 -10.80 6.03 0.63
C ASP A 159 -9.64 6.95 0.24
N SER A 160 -9.07 7.70 1.21
CA SER A 160 -7.90 8.56 0.98
C SER A 160 -6.67 7.76 0.56
N GLN A 161 -6.40 6.61 1.20
CA GLN A 161 -5.27 5.74 0.87
C GLN A 161 -5.47 5.04 -0.49
N ARG A 162 -6.70 4.64 -0.81
CA ARG A 162 -7.07 4.08 -2.12
C ARG A 162 -6.87 5.09 -3.23
N GLN A 163 -7.37 6.32 -3.05
CA GLN A 163 -7.17 7.38 -4.02
C GLN A 163 -5.70 7.74 -4.18
N ALA A 164 -4.95 7.87 -3.07
CA ALA A 164 -3.52 8.15 -3.10
C ALA A 164 -2.73 7.07 -3.85
N THR A 165 -3.19 5.81 -3.82
CA THR A 165 -2.61 4.72 -4.63
C THR A 165 -2.92 4.91 -6.13
N ILE A 166 -4.14 5.34 -6.48
CA ILE A 166 -4.51 5.67 -7.87
C ILE A 166 -3.67 6.87 -8.35
N ASP A 167 -3.52 7.90 -7.51
CA ASP A 167 -2.74 9.10 -7.80
C ASP A 167 -1.26 8.75 -8.02
N ALA A 168 -0.69 7.85 -7.20
CA ALA A 168 0.67 7.33 -7.41
C ALA A 168 0.82 6.65 -8.78
N GLY A 169 -0.19 5.89 -9.22
CA GLY A 169 -0.24 5.32 -10.57
C GLY A 169 -0.26 6.39 -11.67
N ALA A 170 -1.09 7.43 -11.49
CA ALA A 170 -1.16 8.57 -12.42
C ALA A 170 0.16 9.34 -12.48
N ILE A 171 0.82 9.59 -11.33
CA ILE A 171 2.14 10.23 -11.26
C ILE A 171 3.20 9.36 -11.98
N ALA A 172 3.08 8.03 -11.93
CA ALA A 172 3.94 7.11 -12.67
C ALA A 172 3.66 7.11 -14.19
N GLY A 173 2.62 7.79 -14.67
CA GLY A 173 2.20 7.81 -16.08
C GLY A 173 1.42 6.56 -16.51
N LEU A 174 0.85 5.83 -15.56
CA LEU A 174 0.10 4.59 -15.78
C LEU A 174 -1.42 4.84 -15.83
N ASN A 175 -2.12 4.09 -16.64
CA ASN A 175 -3.58 4.01 -16.63
C ASN A 175 -4.01 2.96 -15.60
N VAL A 176 -4.40 3.39 -14.42
CA VAL A 176 -4.91 2.51 -13.37
C VAL A 176 -6.35 2.13 -13.71
N MET A 177 -6.53 0.94 -14.31
CA MET A 177 -7.85 0.44 -14.71
C MET A 177 -8.71 0.10 -13.50
N ARG A 178 -8.08 -0.41 -12.45
CA ARG A 178 -8.71 -0.79 -11.17
C ARG A 178 -7.68 -0.90 -10.06
N ILE A 179 -8.10 -0.65 -8.84
CA ILE A 179 -7.44 -1.16 -7.64
C ILE A 179 -8.20 -2.38 -7.13
N ILE A 180 -7.48 -3.39 -6.61
CA ILE A 180 -8.05 -4.63 -6.10
C ILE A 180 -7.50 -4.95 -4.71
N ASN A 181 -8.34 -5.46 -3.80
CA ASN A 181 -7.87 -5.88 -2.48
C ASN A 181 -6.93 -7.09 -2.59
N GLU A 182 -5.84 -7.09 -1.82
CA GLU A 182 -4.81 -8.14 -1.84
C GLU A 182 -5.38 -9.54 -1.64
N PRO A 183 -6.22 -9.83 -0.62
CA PRO A 183 -6.79 -11.18 -0.48
C PRO A 183 -7.78 -11.54 -1.60
N SER A 184 -8.45 -10.57 -2.21
CA SER A 184 -9.32 -10.83 -3.37
C SER A 184 -8.50 -11.26 -4.58
N ALA A 185 -7.36 -10.62 -4.82
CA ALA A 185 -6.40 -11.02 -5.86
C ALA A 185 -5.83 -12.43 -5.57
N ALA A 186 -5.42 -12.71 -4.34
CA ALA A 186 -4.92 -14.03 -3.95
C ALA A 186 -5.97 -15.14 -4.12
N ALA A 187 -7.25 -14.85 -3.85
CA ALA A 187 -8.34 -15.79 -4.09
C ALA A 187 -8.53 -16.11 -5.57
N ILE A 188 -8.36 -15.13 -6.46
CA ILE A 188 -8.38 -15.35 -7.92
C ILE A 188 -7.26 -16.30 -8.33
N ALA A 189 -6.02 -16.08 -7.83
CA ALA A 189 -4.89 -16.96 -8.10
C ALA A 189 -5.17 -18.40 -7.63
N TYR A 190 -5.68 -18.56 -6.40
CA TYR A 190 -6.06 -19.86 -5.85
C TYR A 190 -7.17 -20.55 -6.67
N GLY A 191 -8.23 -19.82 -7.04
CA GLY A 191 -9.36 -20.37 -7.79
C GLY A 191 -8.95 -20.87 -9.18
N LEU A 192 -7.99 -20.22 -9.82
CA LEU A 192 -7.45 -20.67 -11.12
C LEU A 192 -6.55 -21.89 -10.97
N ASP A 193 -5.71 -21.96 -9.92
CA ASP A 193 -4.85 -23.12 -9.63
C ASP A 193 -5.67 -24.39 -9.39
N LYS A 194 -6.71 -24.31 -8.58
CA LYS A 194 -7.56 -25.46 -8.21
C LYS A 194 -8.63 -25.83 -9.23
N GLY A 195 -8.75 -25.07 -10.34
CA GLY A 195 -9.71 -25.39 -11.40
C GLY A 195 -11.18 -25.38 -10.95
N SER A 196 -11.58 -24.43 -10.11
CA SER A 196 -12.89 -24.29 -9.42
C SER A 196 -14.13 -24.20 -10.32
N ARG A 197 -14.16 -24.92 -11.44
CA ARG A 197 -15.20 -24.86 -12.46
C ARG A 197 -16.14 -26.06 -12.49
N LYS A 198 -15.79 -27.12 -11.78
CA LYS A 198 -16.58 -28.35 -11.75
C LYS A 198 -16.99 -28.63 -10.33
N GLY A 199 -18.25 -28.33 -9.98
CA GLY A 199 -18.87 -28.82 -8.77
C GLY A 199 -19.26 -27.76 -7.76
N GLU A 200 -19.38 -28.18 -6.52
CA GLU A 200 -19.85 -27.41 -5.37
C GLU A 200 -18.98 -26.18 -5.10
N GLY A 201 -19.63 -25.08 -4.69
CA GLY A 201 -18.92 -23.85 -4.31
C GLY A 201 -17.97 -24.09 -3.14
N LYS A 202 -16.74 -23.56 -3.20
CA LYS A 202 -15.77 -23.65 -2.13
C LYS A 202 -15.71 -22.36 -1.33
N THR A 203 -15.72 -22.47 -0.01
CA THR A 203 -15.44 -21.36 0.89
C THR A 203 -14.00 -21.46 1.39
N VAL A 204 -13.22 -20.43 1.15
CA VAL A 204 -11.81 -20.38 1.50
C VAL A 204 -11.54 -19.20 2.44
N LEU A 205 -10.61 -19.39 3.35
CA LEU A 205 -10.05 -18.29 4.14
C LEU A 205 -8.70 -17.95 3.53
N ILE A 206 -8.56 -16.71 3.07
CA ILE A 206 -7.30 -16.13 2.65
C ILE A 206 -6.68 -15.47 3.87
N PHE A 207 -5.50 -15.92 4.24
CA PHE A 207 -4.70 -15.38 5.35
C PHE A 207 -3.43 -14.76 4.76
N ASP A 208 -3.44 -13.46 4.62
CA ASP A 208 -2.31 -12.70 4.07
C ASP A 208 -1.57 -11.97 5.18
N LEU A 209 -0.43 -12.52 5.59
CA LEU A 209 0.49 -11.89 6.53
C LEU A 209 1.74 -11.43 5.78
N GLY A 210 1.71 -10.16 5.41
CA GLY A 210 2.77 -9.51 4.65
C GLY A 210 3.92 -8.95 5.50
N GLY A 211 4.63 -7.98 4.92
CA GLY A 211 5.72 -7.28 5.59
C GLY A 211 5.24 -6.25 6.63
N GLY A 212 4.13 -5.57 6.38
CA GLY A 212 3.63 -4.51 7.25
C GLY A 212 2.21 -4.72 7.77
N THR A 213 1.48 -5.68 7.22
CA THR A 213 0.03 -5.79 7.37
C THR A 213 -0.43 -7.23 7.47
N LEU A 214 -1.60 -7.41 8.08
CA LEU A 214 -2.38 -8.64 8.06
C LEU A 214 -3.73 -8.35 7.41
N ASP A 215 -4.09 -9.13 6.37
CA ASP A 215 -5.44 -9.18 5.82
C ASP A 215 -6.00 -10.61 5.90
N VAL A 216 -7.21 -10.75 6.42
CA VAL A 216 -7.93 -12.01 6.51
C VAL A 216 -9.27 -11.86 5.81
N SER A 217 -9.57 -12.70 4.83
CA SER A 217 -10.85 -12.66 4.11
C SER A 217 -11.43 -14.05 3.92
N ILE A 218 -12.76 -14.17 4.12
CA ILE A 218 -13.51 -15.37 3.79
C ILE A 218 -14.20 -15.16 2.46
N ILE A 219 -13.89 -16.01 1.49
CA ILE A 219 -14.35 -15.88 0.10
C ILE A 219 -14.97 -17.19 -0.35
N THR A 220 -16.19 -17.10 -0.91
CA THR A 220 -16.83 -18.22 -1.58
C THR A 220 -16.55 -18.15 -3.07
N ILE A 221 -16.05 -19.24 -3.64
CA ILE A 221 -15.69 -19.37 -5.04
C ILE A 221 -16.65 -20.36 -5.68
N HIS A 222 -17.47 -19.91 -6.63
CA HIS A 222 -18.43 -20.75 -7.33
C HIS A 222 -18.53 -20.34 -8.79
N MET A 223 -18.22 -21.24 -9.72
CA MET A 223 -18.35 -21.04 -11.18
C MET A 223 -17.71 -19.75 -11.71
N GLY A 224 -16.52 -19.38 -11.21
CA GLY A 224 -15.83 -18.14 -11.61
C GLY A 224 -16.31 -16.88 -10.86
N ILE A 225 -17.30 -17.01 -9.97
CA ILE A 225 -17.76 -15.92 -9.10
C ILE A 225 -17.03 -16.01 -7.76
N PHE A 226 -16.34 -14.95 -7.41
CA PHE A 226 -15.63 -14.76 -6.15
C PHE A 226 -16.44 -13.81 -5.28
N THR A 227 -17.06 -14.32 -4.22
CA THR A 227 -17.89 -13.51 -3.31
C THR A 227 -17.20 -13.41 -1.95
N VAL A 228 -16.75 -12.22 -1.61
CA VAL A 228 -16.23 -11.93 -0.27
C VAL A 228 -17.39 -11.96 0.71
N LYS A 229 -17.28 -12.75 1.79
CA LYS A 229 -18.30 -12.86 2.86
C LYS A 229 -17.99 -11.91 4.01
N ALA A 230 -16.75 -11.85 4.41
CA ALA A 230 -16.26 -10.93 5.42
C ALA A 230 -14.76 -10.73 5.28
N THR A 231 -14.27 -9.68 5.90
CA THR A 231 -12.85 -9.35 5.95
C THR A 231 -12.49 -8.78 7.31
N SER A 232 -11.26 -9.05 7.75
CA SER A 232 -10.66 -8.52 8.97
C SER A 232 -9.17 -8.29 8.74
N GLY A 233 -8.52 -7.42 9.52
CA GLY A 233 -7.09 -7.19 9.35
C GLY A 233 -6.57 -6.07 10.24
N ASP A 234 -5.25 -5.87 10.14
CA ASP A 234 -4.51 -4.83 10.86
C ASP A 234 -3.44 -4.25 9.92
N THR A 235 -3.43 -2.93 9.76
CA THR A 235 -2.48 -2.21 8.90
C THR A 235 -1.09 -2.05 9.53
N HIS A 236 -0.92 -2.51 10.79
CA HIS A 236 0.33 -2.43 11.57
C HIS A 236 0.67 -3.77 12.24
N LEU A 237 0.38 -4.87 11.58
CA LEU A 237 0.71 -6.22 12.02
C LEU A 237 1.36 -7.00 10.88
N GLY A 238 2.69 -7.08 10.87
CA GLY A 238 3.43 -7.76 9.81
C GLY A 238 4.88 -8.06 10.16
N GLY A 239 5.63 -8.51 9.17
CA GLY A 239 7.04 -8.91 9.30
C GLY A 239 7.96 -7.81 9.81
N GLN A 240 7.65 -6.52 9.55
CA GLN A 240 8.42 -5.36 10.04
C GLN A 240 8.22 -5.14 11.53
N ASP A 241 7.00 -5.36 12.04
CA ASP A 241 6.70 -5.21 13.46
C ASP A 241 7.40 -6.32 14.26
N ILE A 242 7.38 -7.56 13.74
CA ILE A 242 8.14 -8.70 14.25
C ILE A 242 9.65 -8.39 14.25
N ASN A 243 10.16 -7.82 13.16
CA ASN A 243 11.57 -7.47 13.02
C ASN A 243 11.97 -6.36 14.00
N SER A 244 11.11 -5.37 14.22
CA SER A 244 11.36 -4.26 15.17
C SER A 244 11.52 -4.76 16.60
N ARG A 245 10.77 -5.80 17.01
CA ARG A 245 10.93 -6.47 18.31
C ARG A 245 12.28 -7.18 18.45
N MET A 246 12.74 -7.83 17.38
CA MET A 246 14.06 -8.43 17.35
C MET A 246 15.17 -7.37 17.44
N VAL A 247 15.03 -6.27 16.71
CA VAL A 247 15.99 -5.14 16.76
C VAL A 247 16.07 -4.59 18.18
N GLU A 248 14.95 -4.30 18.83
CA GLU A 248 14.94 -3.78 20.20
C GLU A 248 15.58 -4.79 21.18
N HIS A 249 15.29 -6.09 21.04
CA HIS A 249 15.92 -7.12 21.85
C HIS A 249 17.45 -7.08 21.74
N PHE A 250 17.99 -6.94 20.53
CA PHE A 250 19.45 -6.89 20.33
C PHE A 250 20.07 -5.53 20.65
N VAL A 251 19.33 -4.44 20.54
CA VAL A 251 19.75 -3.12 21.06
C VAL A 251 19.97 -3.20 22.57
N GLN A 252 19.03 -3.81 23.29
CA GLN A 252 19.15 -4.02 24.74
C GLN A 252 20.33 -4.95 25.08
N ASP A 253 20.54 -6.00 24.30
CA ASP A 253 21.64 -6.94 24.49
C ASP A 253 23.00 -6.26 24.27
N PHE A 254 23.13 -5.44 23.19
CA PHE A 254 24.32 -4.64 22.93
C PHE A 254 24.60 -3.66 24.07
N LEU A 255 23.59 -2.92 24.53
CA LEU A 255 23.70 -1.98 25.65
C LEU A 255 24.16 -2.68 26.95
N LYS A 256 23.63 -3.87 27.24
CA LYS A 256 24.02 -4.64 28.43
C LYS A 256 25.47 -5.09 28.37
N ARG A 257 25.92 -5.60 27.22
CA ARG A 257 27.29 -6.14 27.05
C ARG A 257 28.35 -5.05 26.97
N HIS A 258 28.08 -3.99 26.22
CA HIS A 258 29.08 -2.99 25.84
C HIS A 258 28.91 -1.63 26.53
N LYS A 259 27.79 -1.43 27.29
CA LYS A 259 27.45 -0.16 27.97
C LYS A 259 27.38 1.05 27.03
N SER A 260 27.13 0.79 25.73
CA SER A 260 26.98 1.78 24.66
C SER A 260 25.61 1.64 24.01
N ASP A 261 24.94 2.78 23.72
CA ASP A 261 23.59 2.80 23.15
C ASP A 261 23.65 3.17 21.67
N ILE A 262 23.14 2.26 20.82
CA ILE A 262 23.15 2.42 19.36
C ILE A 262 21.88 3.06 18.81
N ARG A 263 20.89 3.42 19.64
CA ARG A 263 19.61 3.99 19.18
C ARG A 263 19.76 5.27 18.39
N ASN A 264 20.79 6.07 18.69
CA ASN A 264 21.08 7.31 18.00
C ASN A 264 22.01 7.14 16.79
N ASN A 265 22.34 5.91 16.41
CA ASN A 265 23.18 5.62 15.24
C ASN A 265 22.36 4.94 14.14
N PRO A 266 21.82 5.71 13.13
CA PRO A 266 20.99 5.13 12.07
C PRO A 266 21.70 4.05 11.25
N LYS A 267 23.04 4.17 11.06
CA LYS A 267 23.83 3.15 10.33
C LYS A 267 23.88 1.83 11.10
N ALA A 268 24.14 1.89 12.40
CA ALA A 268 24.18 0.72 13.26
C ALA A 268 22.79 0.04 13.31
N LEU A 269 21.72 0.81 13.52
CA LEU A 269 20.35 0.29 13.53
C LEU A 269 19.97 -0.36 12.20
N MET A 270 20.35 0.22 11.05
CA MET A 270 20.02 -0.35 9.75
C MET A 270 20.77 -1.65 9.49
N ARG A 271 22.05 -1.75 9.89
CA ARG A 271 22.84 -2.98 9.82
C ARG A 271 22.26 -4.07 10.73
N LEU A 272 21.87 -3.71 11.94
CA LEU A 272 21.22 -4.62 12.88
C LEU A 272 19.84 -5.08 12.35
N ARG A 273 19.02 -4.17 11.81
CA ARG A 273 17.73 -4.50 11.18
C ARG A 273 17.90 -5.51 10.05
N ALA A 274 18.89 -5.32 9.18
CA ALA A 274 19.17 -6.26 8.09
C ALA A 274 19.63 -7.64 8.61
N ALA A 275 20.43 -7.68 9.68
CA ALA A 275 20.83 -8.94 10.31
C ALA A 275 19.65 -9.66 10.99
N CYS A 276 18.77 -8.91 11.68
CA CYS A 276 17.55 -9.45 12.27
C CYS A 276 16.60 -10.01 11.21
N GLU A 277 16.43 -9.33 10.06
CA GLU A 277 15.59 -9.82 8.96
C GLU A 277 16.12 -11.15 8.41
N ARG A 278 17.44 -11.28 8.22
CA ARG A 278 18.05 -12.55 7.80
C ARG A 278 17.85 -13.63 8.87
N ALA A 279 18.07 -13.32 10.14
CA ALA A 279 17.85 -14.24 11.26
C ALA A 279 16.40 -14.71 11.34
N LYS A 280 15.42 -13.80 11.19
CA LYS A 280 13.98 -14.11 11.13
C LYS A 280 13.67 -15.14 10.04
N ARG A 281 14.19 -14.94 8.83
CA ARG A 281 14.01 -15.89 7.72
C ARG A 281 14.65 -17.26 8.01
N MET A 282 15.86 -17.28 8.58
CA MET A 282 16.54 -18.52 8.97
C MET A 282 15.72 -19.30 10.01
N LEU A 283 15.07 -18.62 10.96
CA LEU A 283 14.26 -19.25 11.99
C LEU A 283 12.97 -19.90 11.44
N SER A 284 12.59 -19.67 10.20
CA SER A 284 11.50 -20.42 9.56
C SER A 284 11.88 -21.88 9.27
N SER A 285 13.17 -22.17 9.08
CA SER A 285 13.69 -23.52 8.81
C SER A 285 14.60 -24.07 9.92
N MET A 286 15.33 -23.19 10.63
CA MET A 286 16.30 -23.55 11.66
C MET A 286 15.76 -23.30 13.06
N VAL A 287 16.27 -24.05 14.06
CA VAL A 287 15.92 -23.86 15.48
C VAL A 287 16.69 -22.72 16.14
N GLN A 288 17.77 -22.25 15.51
CA GLN A 288 18.63 -21.18 15.98
C GLN A 288 19.22 -20.41 14.80
N ALA A 289 19.32 -19.09 14.94
CA ALA A 289 20.02 -18.21 14.01
C ALA A 289 21.16 -17.50 14.73
N LYS A 290 22.29 -17.37 14.03
CA LYS A 290 23.47 -16.60 14.48
C LYS A 290 23.81 -15.59 13.41
N PHE A 291 24.29 -14.42 13.84
CA PHE A 291 24.80 -13.40 12.93
C PHE A 291 25.93 -12.62 13.58
N GLU A 292 26.79 -12.07 12.74
CA GLU A 292 27.92 -11.22 13.10
C GLU A 292 27.82 -9.91 12.34
N ILE A 293 28.14 -8.82 13.01
CA ILE A 293 28.19 -7.48 12.43
C ILE A 293 29.50 -6.81 12.89
N ASP A 294 30.50 -6.78 12.00
CA ASP A 294 31.78 -6.14 12.26
C ASP A 294 31.60 -4.66 12.51
N SER A 295 32.28 -4.11 13.51
CA SER A 295 32.28 -2.68 13.85
C SER A 295 30.86 -2.08 13.81
N LEU A 296 29.94 -2.68 14.56
CA LEU A 296 28.55 -2.24 14.60
C LEU A 296 28.46 -0.80 15.10
N HIS A 297 29.19 -0.48 16.19
CA HIS A 297 29.25 0.85 16.79
C HIS A 297 30.57 1.02 17.54
N ASP A 298 31.22 2.19 17.40
CA ASP A 298 32.49 2.54 18.05
C ASP A 298 33.57 1.46 17.91
N SER A 299 33.68 0.87 16.69
CA SER A 299 34.61 -0.22 16.38
C SER A 299 34.37 -1.51 17.18
N ILE A 300 33.18 -1.68 17.79
CA ILE A 300 32.79 -2.85 18.52
C ILE A 300 32.06 -3.80 17.58
N ASP A 301 32.54 -5.04 17.48
CA ASP A 301 31.86 -6.13 16.76
C ASP A 301 30.69 -6.65 17.58
N PHE A 302 29.64 -7.09 16.92
CA PHE A 302 28.47 -7.63 17.58
C PHE A 302 28.09 -9.01 17.06
N TYR A 303 28.04 -9.96 18.00
CA TYR A 303 27.63 -11.34 17.76
C TYR A 303 26.26 -11.57 18.36
N GLY A 304 25.26 -11.77 17.50
CA GLY A 304 23.87 -12.06 17.88
C GLY A 304 23.54 -13.54 17.73
N THR A 305 22.83 -14.08 18.70
CA THR A 305 22.29 -15.44 18.65
C THR A 305 20.88 -15.43 19.18
N ILE A 306 19.95 -16.07 18.45
CA ILE A 306 18.55 -16.20 18.89
C ILE A 306 18.02 -17.58 18.51
N THR A 307 17.32 -18.22 19.45
CA THR A 307 16.60 -19.47 19.20
C THR A 307 15.20 -19.18 18.68
N ARG A 308 14.60 -20.14 17.96
CA ARG A 308 13.19 -20.05 17.53
C ARG A 308 12.26 -19.86 18.73
N ALA A 309 12.47 -20.57 19.83
CA ALA A 309 11.67 -20.42 21.04
C ALA A 309 11.70 -18.98 21.59
N ARG A 310 12.90 -18.35 21.64
CA ARG A 310 13.03 -16.95 22.08
C ARG A 310 12.38 -15.97 21.11
N PHE A 311 12.52 -16.21 19.81
CA PHE A 311 11.86 -15.43 18.76
C PHE A 311 10.33 -15.50 18.89
N GLU A 312 9.79 -16.70 19.11
CA GLU A 312 8.35 -16.91 19.31
C GLU A 312 7.85 -16.23 20.58
N GLU A 313 8.59 -16.32 21.68
CA GLU A 313 8.26 -15.65 22.95
C GLU A 313 8.19 -14.11 22.78
N LEU A 314 9.17 -13.51 22.09
CA LEU A 314 9.23 -12.07 21.83
C LEU A 314 8.05 -11.55 21.02
N ASN A 315 7.42 -12.40 20.22
CA ASN A 315 6.38 -12.01 19.26
C ASN A 315 5.03 -12.70 19.50
N MET A 316 4.87 -13.43 20.61
CA MET A 316 3.69 -14.26 20.84
C MET A 316 2.38 -13.47 20.86
N ASP A 317 2.38 -12.26 21.38
CA ASP A 317 1.22 -11.36 21.37
C ASP A 317 0.82 -10.94 19.95
N LEU A 318 1.80 -10.67 19.06
CA LEU A 318 1.54 -10.40 17.65
C LEU A 318 0.95 -11.62 16.94
N PHE A 319 1.49 -12.82 17.24
CA PHE A 319 0.97 -14.05 16.64
C PHE A 319 -0.46 -14.39 17.11
N ARG A 320 -0.81 -14.11 18.36
CA ARG A 320 -2.18 -14.28 18.88
C ARG A 320 -3.16 -13.30 18.22
N LYS A 321 -2.75 -12.04 18.02
CA LYS A 321 -3.58 -11.09 17.27
C LYS A 321 -3.95 -11.58 15.87
N CYS A 322 -3.06 -12.34 15.21
CA CYS A 322 -3.39 -12.94 13.92
C CYS A 322 -4.62 -13.87 14.01
N THR A 323 -4.71 -14.70 15.06
CA THR A 323 -5.88 -15.59 15.25
C THR A 323 -7.13 -14.83 15.67
N GLU A 324 -7.01 -13.75 16.44
CA GLU A 324 -8.14 -12.88 16.80
C GLU A 324 -8.80 -12.27 15.55
N HIS A 325 -8.02 -11.90 14.52
CA HIS A 325 -8.55 -11.42 13.24
C HIS A 325 -9.25 -12.54 12.45
N VAL A 326 -8.80 -13.78 12.57
CA VAL A 326 -9.49 -14.95 11.97
C VAL A 326 -10.84 -15.18 12.65
N GLU A 327 -10.89 -15.16 13.99
CA GLU A 327 -12.13 -15.29 14.77
C GLU A 327 -13.12 -14.19 14.42
N LYS A 328 -12.65 -12.93 14.37
CA LYS A 328 -13.48 -11.79 13.99
C LYS A 328 -14.05 -11.95 12.58
N CYS A 329 -13.23 -12.38 11.61
CA CYS A 329 -13.66 -12.59 10.24
C CYS A 329 -14.75 -13.67 10.13
N LEU A 330 -14.61 -14.79 10.87
CA LEU A 330 -15.64 -15.85 10.95
C LEU A 330 -16.94 -15.32 11.59
N ALA A 331 -16.83 -14.58 12.68
CA ALA A 331 -17.99 -13.97 13.35
C ALA A 331 -18.74 -13.00 12.41
N ASP A 332 -18.01 -12.15 11.67
CA ASP A 332 -18.57 -11.21 10.71
C ASP A 332 -19.24 -11.92 9.52
N ALA A 333 -18.67 -13.02 9.05
CA ALA A 333 -19.25 -13.87 8.03
C ALA A 333 -20.45 -14.70 8.56
N LYS A 334 -20.66 -14.76 9.88
CA LYS A 334 -21.62 -15.63 10.56
C LYS A 334 -21.42 -17.10 10.18
N MET A 335 -20.16 -17.52 10.13
CA MET A 335 -19.75 -18.85 9.70
C MET A 335 -18.98 -19.57 10.81
N ASP A 336 -19.19 -20.89 10.90
CA ASP A 336 -18.38 -21.76 11.72
C ASP A 336 -17.08 -22.15 10.99
N LYS A 337 -15.99 -22.37 11.75
CA LYS A 337 -14.70 -22.77 11.19
C LYS A 337 -14.73 -24.06 10.37
N SER A 338 -15.67 -24.97 10.66
CA SER A 338 -15.88 -26.21 9.89
C SER A 338 -16.35 -25.95 8.46
N GLN A 339 -16.99 -24.80 8.18
CA GLN A 339 -17.46 -24.41 6.86
C GLN A 339 -16.34 -23.90 5.95
N ILE A 340 -15.15 -23.65 6.49
CA ILE A 340 -13.98 -23.27 5.72
C ILE A 340 -13.36 -24.53 5.10
N HIS A 341 -13.36 -24.62 3.78
CA HIS A 341 -12.82 -25.76 3.05
C HIS A 341 -11.29 -25.73 3.04
N ASP A 342 -10.70 -24.59 2.69
CA ASP A 342 -9.25 -24.41 2.62
C ASP A 342 -8.82 -23.11 3.30
N VAL A 343 -7.68 -23.15 4.01
CA VAL A 343 -6.98 -21.99 4.57
C VAL A 343 -5.75 -21.72 3.71
N VAL A 344 -5.78 -20.63 2.96
CA VAL A 344 -4.76 -20.28 1.96
C VAL A 344 -3.79 -19.27 2.55
N LEU A 345 -2.51 -19.62 2.59
CA LEU A 345 -1.45 -18.76 3.11
C LEU A 345 -0.90 -17.84 2.02
N VAL A 346 -0.87 -16.54 2.31
CA VAL A 346 -0.37 -15.46 1.46
C VAL A 346 0.56 -14.58 2.30
N GLY A 347 1.46 -13.83 1.64
CA GLY A 347 2.44 -12.98 2.29
C GLY A 347 3.61 -13.75 2.89
N GLY A 348 4.82 -13.18 2.80
CA GLY A 348 6.06 -13.86 3.20
C GLY A 348 6.13 -14.21 4.68
N SER A 349 5.48 -13.43 5.56
CA SER A 349 5.47 -13.68 7.01
C SER A 349 4.54 -14.84 7.43
N SER A 350 3.63 -15.28 6.55
CA SER A 350 2.83 -16.49 6.76
C SER A 350 3.69 -17.78 6.82
N ARG A 351 4.95 -17.70 6.38
CA ARG A 351 5.92 -18.82 6.49
C ARG A 351 6.42 -19.06 7.90
N ILE A 352 6.15 -18.18 8.87
CA ILE A 352 6.58 -18.32 10.27
C ILE A 352 5.91 -19.56 10.87
N PRO A 353 6.69 -20.56 11.37
CA PRO A 353 6.13 -21.84 11.83
C PRO A 353 5.10 -21.70 12.94
N LYS A 354 5.31 -20.75 13.88
CA LYS A 354 4.38 -20.54 14.99
C LYS A 354 3.03 -19.99 14.53
N VAL A 355 3.02 -19.10 13.54
CA VAL A 355 1.77 -18.60 12.92
C VAL A 355 1.01 -19.74 12.25
N GLN A 356 1.71 -20.59 11.48
CA GLN A 356 1.11 -21.76 10.85
C GLN A 356 0.55 -22.75 11.88
N GLN A 357 1.29 -23.01 12.97
CA GLN A 357 0.84 -23.87 14.06
C GLN A 357 -0.45 -23.33 14.69
N LEU A 358 -0.48 -22.03 15.06
CA LEU A 358 -1.66 -21.42 15.66
C LEU A 358 -2.90 -21.51 14.75
N LEU A 359 -2.71 -21.30 13.44
CA LEU A 359 -3.80 -21.47 12.46
C LEU A 359 -4.26 -22.93 12.37
N GLN A 360 -3.33 -23.90 12.33
CA GLN A 360 -3.68 -25.32 12.31
C GLN A 360 -4.45 -25.72 13.56
N ASP A 361 -3.96 -25.30 14.74
CA ASP A 361 -4.61 -25.59 16.03
C ASP A 361 -6.03 -24.98 16.06
N PHE A 362 -6.17 -23.75 15.56
CA PHE A 362 -7.46 -23.07 15.47
C PHE A 362 -8.47 -23.83 14.58
N PHE A 363 -8.02 -24.38 13.46
CA PHE A 363 -8.83 -25.14 12.51
C PHE A 363 -8.78 -26.67 12.75
N ASP A 364 -8.59 -27.10 14.01
CA ASP A 364 -8.64 -28.50 14.43
C ASP A 364 -7.70 -29.43 13.64
N GLY A 365 -6.48 -28.96 13.37
CA GLY A 365 -5.47 -29.72 12.64
C GLY A 365 -5.60 -29.68 11.10
N LYS A 366 -6.47 -28.83 10.54
CA LYS A 366 -6.65 -28.70 9.08
C LYS A 366 -5.33 -28.35 8.41
N MET A 367 -5.03 -29.03 7.31
CA MET A 367 -3.87 -28.72 6.49
C MET A 367 -4.01 -27.34 5.84
N LEU A 368 -2.97 -26.50 5.99
CA LEU A 368 -2.92 -25.19 5.35
C LEU A 368 -2.54 -25.33 3.88
N CYS A 369 -3.25 -24.60 3.00
CA CYS A 369 -2.97 -24.61 1.58
C CYS A 369 -1.74 -23.75 1.26
N LYS A 370 -0.71 -24.39 0.68
CA LYS A 370 0.58 -23.81 0.26
C LYS A 370 0.84 -24.03 -1.23
N SER A 371 -0.22 -24.29 -2.04
CA SER A 371 -0.08 -24.61 -3.46
C SER A 371 0.33 -23.40 -4.31
N ILE A 372 -0.02 -22.20 -3.87
CA ILE A 372 0.40 -20.95 -4.52
C ILE A 372 1.59 -20.35 -3.76
N ASN A 373 2.50 -19.70 -4.49
CA ASN A 373 3.60 -18.99 -3.83
C ASN A 373 3.06 -17.77 -3.09
N PRO A 374 3.22 -17.70 -1.75
CA PRO A 374 2.65 -16.61 -0.96
C PRO A 374 3.21 -15.22 -1.29
N ASP A 375 4.39 -15.12 -1.90
CA ASP A 375 4.98 -13.84 -2.29
C ASP A 375 4.52 -13.36 -3.70
N GLU A 376 3.85 -14.22 -4.47
CA GLU A 376 3.50 -13.97 -5.88
C GLU A 376 1.98 -14.00 -6.12
N ALA A 377 1.21 -14.62 -5.22
CA ALA A 377 -0.22 -14.89 -5.38
C ALA A 377 -1.03 -13.61 -5.65
N VAL A 378 -0.67 -12.52 -5.02
CA VAL A 378 -1.36 -11.21 -5.11
C VAL A 378 -1.14 -10.60 -6.50
N ALA A 379 0.11 -10.51 -6.96
CA ALA A 379 0.43 -10.03 -8.32
C ALA A 379 -0.18 -10.93 -9.41
N TYR A 380 -0.17 -12.25 -9.17
CA TYR A 380 -0.80 -13.23 -10.04
C TYR A 380 -2.28 -12.91 -10.26
N GLY A 381 -3.06 -12.79 -9.17
CA GLY A 381 -4.49 -12.48 -9.26
C GLY A 381 -4.79 -11.09 -9.84
N ALA A 382 -3.96 -10.10 -9.51
CA ALA A 382 -4.06 -8.75 -10.08
C ALA A 382 -3.86 -8.76 -11.61
N SER A 383 -2.93 -9.58 -12.12
CA SER A 383 -2.69 -9.71 -13.58
C SER A 383 -3.86 -10.38 -14.30
N VAL A 384 -4.51 -11.35 -13.68
CA VAL A 384 -5.73 -11.97 -14.20
C VAL A 384 -6.86 -10.93 -14.30
N GLN A 385 -7.04 -10.12 -13.26
CA GLN A 385 -8.03 -9.05 -13.26
C GLN A 385 -7.70 -7.99 -14.33
N ALA A 386 -6.42 -7.65 -14.51
CA ALA A 386 -5.96 -6.72 -15.55
C ALA A 386 -6.31 -7.25 -16.95
N ALA A 387 -6.02 -8.51 -17.21
CA ALA A 387 -6.34 -9.17 -18.47
C ALA A 387 -7.85 -9.24 -18.73
N ALA A 388 -8.66 -9.52 -17.70
CA ALA A 388 -10.12 -9.52 -17.78
C ALA A 388 -10.66 -8.14 -18.21
N LEU A 389 -10.16 -7.08 -17.58
CA LEU A 389 -10.56 -5.69 -17.88
C LEU A 389 -10.07 -5.21 -19.26
N ASN A 390 -8.91 -5.68 -19.70
CA ASN A 390 -8.31 -5.32 -21.00
C ASN A 390 -8.90 -6.13 -22.19
N GLY A 391 -9.71 -7.14 -21.91
CA GLY A 391 -10.34 -7.99 -22.92
C GLY A 391 -9.38 -8.98 -23.58
N GLU A 392 -8.22 -9.25 -22.99
CA GLU A 392 -7.17 -10.15 -23.52
C GLU A 392 -7.40 -11.63 -23.19
N CYS A 393 -8.53 -11.99 -22.63
CA CYS A 393 -8.74 -13.28 -21.98
C CYS A 393 -9.40 -14.32 -22.85
N ASP A 394 -9.01 -15.58 -22.62
CA ASP A 394 -9.81 -16.75 -22.95
C ASP A 394 -11.15 -16.76 -22.16
N GLN A 395 -12.14 -17.53 -22.63
CA GLN A 395 -13.44 -17.69 -21.99
C GLN A 395 -13.34 -17.93 -20.47
N LYS A 396 -12.23 -18.53 -20.07
CA LYS A 396 -11.94 -18.87 -18.66
C LYS A 396 -11.84 -17.68 -17.72
N VAL A 397 -11.36 -16.55 -18.18
CA VAL A 397 -11.14 -15.35 -17.38
C VAL A 397 -12.21 -14.29 -17.66
N LYS A 398 -12.88 -14.38 -18.84
CA LYS A 398 -13.98 -13.46 -19.18
C LYS A 398 -15.17 -13.55 -18.22
N ASP A 399 -15.42 -14.74 -17.68
CA ASP A 399 -16.56 -14.99 -16.79
C ASP A 399 -16.21 -14.77 -15.31
N LEU A 400 -15.01 -14.23 -15.03
CA LEU A 400 -14.59 -13.92 -13.65
C LEU A 400 -15.35 -12.71 -13.13
N LEU A 401 -16.08 -12.92 -12.05
CA LEU A 401 -16.80 -11.87 -11.33
C LEU A 401 -16.31 -11.80 -9.88
N LEU A 402 -15.76 -10.66 -9.48
CA LEU A 402 -15.41 -10.38 -8.10
C LEU A 402 -16.47 -9.48 -7.46
N LEU A 403 -17.07 -9.98 -6.38
CA LEU A 403 -18.00 -9.26 -5.53
C LEU A 403 -17.30 -9.00 -4.18
N ASP A 404 -16.76 -7.82 -4.01
CA ASP A 404 -16.07 -7.40 -2.80
C ASP A 404 -17.06 -6.76 -1.80
N VAL A 405 -16.61 -6.44 -0.58
CA VAL A 405 -17.45 -5.87 0.48
C VAL A 405 -16.79 -4.66 1.14
N THR A 406 -17.61 -3.82 1.77
CA THR A 406 -17.11 -2.73 2.62
C THR A 406 -16.44 -3.29 3.88
N PRO A 407 -15.21 -2.84 4.23
CA PRO A 407 -14.52 -3.32 5.42
C PRO A 407 -15.08 -2.73 6.73
N LEU A 408 -15.65 -1.52 6.66
CA LEU A 408 -16.20 -0.78 7.79
C LEU A 408 -17.59 -0.23 7.47
N SER A 409 -18.38 0.01 8.52
CA SER A 409 -19.67 0.69 8.42
C SER A 409 -19.49 2.16 8.08
N LEU A 410 -20.37 2.71 7.24
CA LEU A 410 -20.36 4.09 6.77
C LEU A 410 -21.64 4.79 7.21
N GLY A 411 -21.53 6.03 7.68
CA GLY A 411 -22.69 6.76 8.18
C GLY A 411 -22.43 8.25 8.37
N VAL A 412 -23.43 8.92 8.96
CA VAL A 412 -23.37 10.34 9.31
C VAL A 412 -23.55 10.58 10.79
N GLU A 413 -23.01 11.70 11.28
CA GLU A 413 -23.28 12.17 12.64
C GLU A 413 -24.71 12.66 12.79
N ILE A 414 -25.37 12.23 13.85
CA ILE A 414 -26.67 12.73 14.26
C ILE A 414 -26.57 13.42 15.65
N VAL A 415 -27.69 13.98 16.11
CA VAL A 415 -27.77 14.70 17.38
C VAL A 415 -27.17 13.87 18.52
N GLY A 416 -26.35 14.51 19.36
CA GLY A 416 -25.67 13.83 20.48
C GLY A 416 -24.34 13.19 20.12
N GLY A 417 -23.86 13.36 18.86
CA GLY A 417 -22.59 12.77 18.40
C GLY A 417 -22.65 11.26 18.14
N PHE A 418 -23.87 10.73 17.92
CA PHE A 418 -24.04 9.31 17.54
C PHE A 418 -23.83 9.10 16.05
N MET A 419 -23.35 7.91 15.69
CA MET A 419 -23.23 7.50 14.30
C MET A 419 -24.51 6.84 13.81
N SER A 420 -25.13 7.42 12.78
CA SER A 420 -26.23 6.82 12.03
C SER A 420 -25.67 6.06 10.84
N VAL A 421 -25.58 4.73 10.94
CA VAL A 421 -25.05 3.86 9.89
C VAL A 421 -26.02 3.85 8.70
N VAL A 422 -25.51 4.13 7.50
CA VAL A 422 -26.23 4.06 6.21
C VAL A 422 -25.85 2.80 5.44
N ILE A 423 -24.55 2.50 5.35
CA ILE A 423 -24.02 1.28 4.76
C ILE A 423 -23.31 0.48 5.85
N PRO A 424 -23.85 -0.67 6.28
CA PRO A 424 -23.17 -1.56 7.22
C PRO A 424 -21.89 -2.17 6.60
N ARG A 425 -20.90 -2.52 7.41
CA ARG A 425 -19.77 -3.34 6.99
C ARG A 425 -20.25 -4.66 6.37
N THR A 426 -19.42 -5.30 5.56
CA THR A 426 -19.76 -6.51 4.81
C THR A 426 -20.88 -6.31 3.78
N THR A 427 -21.20 -5.07 3.41
CA THR A 427 -22.12 -4.79 2.30
C THR A 427 -21.39 -5.00 0.98
N THR A 428 -21.94 -5.82 0.09
CA THR A 428 -21.38 -6.06 -1.26
C THR A 428 -21.30 -4.75 -2.06
N ILE A 429 -20.19 -4.54 -2.75
CA ILE A 429 -19.93 -3.38 -3.60
C ILE A 429 -19.88 -3.79 -5.10
N PRO A 430 -20.26 -2.89 -6.04
CA PRO A 430 -20.76 -1.54 -5.80
C PRO A 430 -22.11 -1.51 -5.11
N SER A 431 -22.38 -0.47 -4.30
CA SER A 431 -23.63 -0.34 -3.55
C SER A 431 -24.11 1.10 -3.48
N LYS A 432 -25.44 1.27 -3.46
CA LYS A 432 -26.08 2.56 -3.25
C LYS A 432 -27.18 2.42 -2.22
N LYS A 433 -27.15 3.28 -1.18
CA LYS A 433 -28.12 3.30 -0.08
C LYS A 433 -28.54 4.73 0.22
N ASP A 434 -29.82 4.89 0.52
CA ASP A 434 -30.42 6.17 0.89
C ASP A 434 -30.94 6.14 2.32
N ARG A 435 -30.89 7.30 2.99
CA ARG A 435 -31.53 7.50 4.30
C ARG A 435 -32.03 8.92 4.44
N ILE A 436 -33.22 9.09 5.02
CA ILE A 436 -33.87 10.37 5.24
C ILE A 436 -33.47 10.93 6.60
N TYR A 437 -33.08 12.21 6.61
CA TYR A 437 -32.77 13.01 7.80
C TYR A 437 -33.59 14.29 7.82
N THR A 438 -33.62 15.00 8.95
CA THR A 438 -34.40 16.21 9.13
C THR A 438 -33.66 17.27 9.95
N THR A 439 -34.22 18.48 10.05
CA THR A 439 -33.67 19.58 10.86
C THR A 439 -33.81 19.33 12.36
N ILE A 440 -32.87 19.89 13.13
CA ILE A 440 -32.82 19.79 14.59
C ILE A 440 -33.31 21.05 15.32
N SER A 441 -33.51 22.14 14.58
CA SER A 441 -33.97 23.44 15.12
C SER A 441 -35.02 24.06 14.19
N ASP A 442 -35.88 24.90 14.74
CA ASP A 442 -36.83 25.69 13.96
C ASP A 442 -36.09 26.69 13.09
N ASN A 443 -36.63 26.91 11.88
CA ASN A 443 -36.08 27.85 10.88
C ASN A 443 -34.60 27.62 10.53
N GLN A 444 -34.14 26.39 10.60
CA GLN A 444 -32.77 26.02 10.24
C GLN A 444 -32.56 26.13 8.69
N THR A 445 -31.70 27.05 8.26
CA THR A 445 -31.47 27.35 6.83
C THR A 445 -30.33 26.57 6.18
N SER A 446 -29.58 25.82 6.96
CA SER A 446 -28.49 24.95 6.46
C SER A 446 -28.30 23.73 7.34
N VAL A 447 -27.80 22.64 6.73
CA VAL A 447 -27.49 21.38 7.42
C VAL A 447 -26.05 20.96 7.10
N LEU A 448 -25.24 20.77 8.14
CA LEU A 448 -23.89 20.23 8.05
C LEU A 448 -23.95 18.71 8.16
N PHE A 449 -23.56 18.01 7.11
CA PHE A 449 -23.37 16.56 7.11
C PHE A 449 -21.89 16.24 7.34
N LYS A 450 -21.61 15.46 8.38
CA LYS A 450 -20.29 14.89 8.66
C LYS A 450 -20.36 13.39 8.40
N VAL A 451 -19.50 12.88 7.53
CA VAL A 451 -19.46 11.48 7.08
C VAL A 451 -18.36 10.75 7.82
N TYR A 452 -18.69 9.58 8.36
CA TYR A 452 -17.77 8.75 9.15
C TYR A 452 -17.72 7.32 8.67
N GLU A 453 -16.58 6.65 8.95
CA GLU A 453 -16.41 5.20 8.87
C GLU A 453 -16.01 4.64 10.23
N GLY A 454 -16.49 3.44 10.56
CA GLY A 454 -16.14 2.73 11.80
C GLY A 454 -17.32 2.01 12.44
N GLU A 455 -17.03 1.30 13.54
CA GLU A 455 -18.01 0.47 14.26
C GLU A 455 -18.43 1.08 15.61
N GLY A 456 -17.86 2.21 15.99
CA GLY A 456 -18.21 2.92 17.23
C GLY A 456 -19.62 3.50 17.14
N SER A 457 -20.41 3.39 18.22
CA SER A 457 -21.73 4.02 18.33
C SER A 457 -21.64 5.54 18.37
N MET A 458 -20.51 6.08 18.86
CA MET A 458 -20.22 7.52 18.92
C MET A 458 -19.25 7.90 17.80
N THR A 459 -19.50 9.04 17.16
CA THR A 459 -18.65 9.53 16.04
C THR A 459 -17.22 9.88 16.46
N LYS A 460 -17.01 10.22 17.75
CA LYS A 460 -15.65 10.45 18.30
C LYS A 460 -14.75 9.21 18.25
N ASP A 461 -15.35 8.01 18.23
CA ASP A 461 -14.66 6.72 18.20
C ASP A 461 -14.51 6.20 16.75
N ASN A 462 -14.97 6.98 15.76
CA ASN A 462 -14.97 6.65 14.34
C ASN A 462 -14.10 7.64 13.56
N ASN A 463 -13.66 7.23 12.36
CA ASN A 463 -12.86 8.07 11.49
C ASN A 463 -13.75 9.01 10.67
N LEU A 464 -13.54 10.34 10.82
CA LEU A 464 -14.23 11.36 10.02
C LEU A 464 -13.70 11.29 8.57
N LEU A 465 -14.52 10.94 7.60
CA LEU A 465 -14.16 10.91 6.18
C LEU A 465 -14.23 12.28 5.50
N GLY A 466 -15.22 13.09 5.84
CA GLY A 466 -15.39 14.42 5.29
C GLY A 466 -16.64 15.11 5.80
N LYS A 467 -16.84 16.36 5.39
CA LYS A 467 -18.02 17.17 5.77
C LYS A 467 -18.45 18.05 4.59
N PHE A 468 -19.75 18.26 4.46
CA PHE A 468 -20.32 19.22 3.51
C PHE A 468 -21.60 19.85 4.07
N THR A 469 -21.93 21.05 3.60
CA THR A 469 -23.10 21.79 4.05
C THR A 469 -24.12 21.92 2.94
N LEU A 470 -25.38 21.55 3.21
CA LEU A 470 -26.51 21.84 2.35
C LEU A 470 -27.14 23.15 2.82
N CYS A 471 -27.09 24.18 1.97
CA CYS A 471 -27.62 25.50 2.24
C CYS A 471 -28.94 25.76 1.48
N GLY A 472 -29.67 26.82 1.87
CA GLY A 472 -30.89 27.25 1.19
C GLY A 472 -32.11 26.41 1.58
N VAL A 473 -32.13 25.87 2.78
CA VAL A 473 -33.30 25.20 3.36
C VAL A 473 -34.32 26.25 3.73
N PRO A 474 -35.58 26.17 3.25
CA PRO A 474 -36.61 27.11 3.62
C PRO A 474 -36.90 27.09 5.13
N PRO A 475 -37.15 28.26 5.77
CA PRO A 475 -37.55 28.30 7.16
C PRO A 475 -38.81 27.46 7.39
N ALA A 476 -38.72 26.49 8.32
CA ALA A 476 -39.82 25.62 8.68
C ALA A 476 -39.63 25.13 10.14
N PRO A 477 -40.67 24.61 10.77
CA PRO A 477 -40.55 24.00 12.08
C PRO A 477 -39.57 22.82 12.07
N LYS A 478 -38.88 22.56 13.16
CA LYS A 478 -38.02 21.41 13.40
C LYS A 478 -38.72 20.12 12.97
N GLY A 479 -38.00 19.27 12.24
CA GLY A 479 -38.48 17.96 11.81
C GLY A 479 -39.33 17.97 10.54
N VAL A 480 -39.69 19.15 9.98
CA VAL A 480 -40.49 19.26 8.75
C VAL A 480 -39.64 19.11 7.49
N PRO A 481 -38.51 19.84 7.33
CA PRO A 481 -37.66 19.64 6.18
C PRO A 481 -37.05 18.23 6.15
N GLN A 482 -37.03 17.61 4.99
CA GLN A 482 -36.51 16.24 4.80
C GLN A 482 -35.36 16.26 3.79
N PHE A 483 -34.28 15.57 4.16
CA PHE A 483 -33.08 15.45 3.34
C PHE A 483 -32.84 13.99 3.00
N ASN A 484 -32.87 13.65 1.71
CA ASN A 484 -32.46 12.32 1.26
C ASN A 484 -30.94 12.31 1.11
N VAL A 485 -30.27 11.55 1.99
CA VAL A 485 -28.80 11.39 1.97
C VAL A 485 -28.47 10.05 1.33
N THR A 486 -27.80 10.11 0.19
CA THR A 486 -27.40 8.97 -0.64
C THR A 486 -25.92 8.69 -0.45
N PHE A 487 -25.59 7.45 -0.10
CA PHE A 487 -24.24 6.88 -0.09
C PHE A 487 -24.08 5.98 -1.31
N GLU A 488 -23.10 6.24 -2.14
CA GLU A 488 -22.79 5.46 -3.34
C GLU A 488 -21.32 5.05 -3.32
N ILE A 489 -21.07 3.74 -3.31
CA ILE A 489 -19.72 3.15 -3.31
C ILE A 489 -19.49 2.48 -4.65
N GLU A 490 -18.41 2.87 -5.31
CA GLU A 490 -17.99 2.30 -6.59
C GLU A 490 -17.21 0.99 -6.40
N ALA A 491 -16.91 0.31 -7.52
CA ALA A 491 -16.14 -0.93 -7.54
C ALA A 491 -14.69 -0.80 -6.99
N ASN A 492 -14.14 0.41 -6.96
CA ASN A 492 -12.85 0.73 -6.33
C ASN A 492 -12.96 1.09 -4.85
N CYS A 493 -14.12 0.87 -4.21
CA CYS A 493 -14.45 1.28 -2.84
C CYS A 493 -14.38 2.80 -2.60
N ILE A 494 -14.50 3.63 -3.63
CA ILE A 494 -14.55 5.10 -3.49
C ILE A 494 -15.97 5.50 -3.13
N LEU A 495 -16.11 6.26 -2.02
CA LEU A 495 -17.39 6.71 -1.51
C LEU A 495 -17.76 8.09 -2.01
N LYS A 496 -18.98 8.22 -2.53
CA LYS A 496 -19.64 9.49 -2.83
C LYS A 496 -20.88 9.64 -1.96
N VAL A 497 -20.98 10.77 -1.27
CA VAL A 497 -22.14 11.11 -0.45
C VAL A 497 -22.81 12.35 -0.99
N SER A 498 -24.12 12.32 -1.15
CA SER A 498 -24.91 13.47 -1.57
C SER A 498 -26.14 13.63 -0.68
N ALA A 499 -26.55 14.86 -0.45
CA ALA A 499 -27.79 15.21 0.22
C ALA A 499 -28.67 16.06 -0.70
N VAL A 500 -29.95 15.75 -0.75
CA VAL A 500 -30.96 16.46 -1.53
C VAL A 500 -32.09 16.86 -0.58
N ASP A 501 -32.44 18.14 -0.55
CA ASP A 501 -33.67 18.62 0.09
C ASP A 501 -34.85 18.15 -0.78
N THR A 502 -35.71 17.30 -0.22
CA THR A 502 -36.82 16.71 -0.98
C THR A 502 -37.91 17.72 -1.34
N THR A 503 -37.94 18.90 -0.69
CA THR A 503 -38.92 19.95 -0.90
C THR A 503 -38.47 20.93 -1.99
N THR A 504 -37.21 21.37 -1.95
CA THR A 504 -36.68 22.38 -2.86
C THR A 504 -35.91 21.80 -4.04
N GLY A 505 -35.46 20.55 -3.93
CA GLY A 505 -34.54 19.94 -4.88
C GLY A 505 -33.09 20.42 -4.74
N ASN A 506 -32.78 21.31 -3.77
CA ASN A 506 -31.41 21.73 -3.52
C ASN A 506 -30.53 20.53 -3.18
N LYS A 507 -29.36 20.48 -3.80
CA LYS A 507 -28.43 19.36 -3.67
C LYS A 507 -27.03 19.83 -3.36
N ASN A 508 -26.35 19.13 -2.48
CA ASN A 508 -24.91 19.19 -2.33
C ASN A 508 -24.32 17.79 -2.17
N SER A 509 -23.05 17.63 -2.45
CA SER A 509 -22.37 16.33 -2.39
C SER A 509 -20.90 16.49 -2.05
N ILE A 510 -20.33 15.43 -1.50
CA ILE A 510 -18.90 15.25 -1.33
C ILE A 510 -18.50 13.90 -1.95
N THR A 511 -17.39 13.89 -2.66
CA THR A 511 -16.65 12.66 -2.95
C THR A 511 -15.49 12.61 -1.96
N ILE A 512 -15.34 11.53 -1.22
CA ILE A 512 -14.42 11.47 -0.06
C ILE A 512 -12.94 11.60 -0.43
N ILE A 513 -12.63 11.92 -1.64
CA ILE A 513 -11.27 12.14 -2.16
C ILE A 513 -10.67 13.49 -1.73
N THR A 514 -11.51 14.52 -1.50
CA THR A 514 -11.04 15.93 -1.53
C THR A 514 -10.82 16.59 -0.17
N ASP A 515 -11.47 16.14 0.89
CA ASP A 515 -11.47 16.88 2.17
C ASP A 515 -10.33 16.52 3.15
N LYS A 516 -9.56 15.45 2.88
CA LYS A 516 -8.54 14.92 3.80
C LYS A 516 -7.08 15.10 3.35
N GLY A 517 -6.75 16.13 2.59
CA GLY A 517 -5.37 16.37 2.17
C GLY A 517 -4.96 15.57 0.92
N GLY A 518 -5.92 15.09 0.13
CA GLY A 518 -5.68 14.52 -1.19
C GLY A 518 -4.93 15.49 -2.10
N LEU A 519 -4.23 14.97 -3.10
CA LEU A 519 -3.51 15.77 -4.08
C LEU A 519 -4.52 16.51 -4.97
N SER A 520 -4.31 17.81 -5.18
CA SER A 520 -5.06 18.54 -6.21
C SER A 520 -4.58 18.09 -7.60
N LYS A 521 -5.41 18.35 -8.62
CA LYS A 521 -5.04 18.03 -10.01
C LYS A 521 -3.75 18.74 -10.42
N GLU A 522 -3.59 19.99 -10.01
CA GLU A 522 -2.39 20.80 -10.28
C GLU A 522 -1.15 20.24 -9.59
N GLU A 523 -1.30 19.69 -8.35
CA GLU A 523 -0.22 19.00 -7.65
C GLU A 523 0.16 17.71 -8.37
N ILE A 524 -0.82 16.88 -8.79
CA ILE A 524 -0.58 15.67 -9.57
C ILE A 524 0.14 16.01 -10.88
N ASP A 525 -0.35 16.98 -11.63
CA ASP A 525 0.27 17.40 -12.90
C ASP A 525 1.71 17.90 -12.71
N ARG A 526 2.01 18.56 -11.58
CA ARG A 526 3.38 18.94 -11.22
C ARG A 526 4.23 17.73 -10.92
N MET A 527 3.74 16.80 -10.09
CA MET A 527 4.45 15.58 -9.72
C MET A 527 4.71 14.66 -10.93
N VAL A 528 3.78 14.61 -11.89
CA VAL A 528 3.99 13.92 -13.18
C VAL A 528 5.17 14.53 -13.94
N ARG A 529 5.22 15.86 -14.10
CA ARG A 529 6.35 16.53 -14.76
C ARG A 529 7.68 16.30 -14.04
N ASP A 530 7.66 16.34 -12.70
CA ASP A 530 8.85 16.09 -11.88
C ASP A 530 9.30 14.62 -12.01
N ALA A 531 8.37 13.66 -12.04
CA ALA A 531 8.65 12.24 -12.24
C ALA A 531 9.27 11.97 -13.63
N GLU A 532 8.76 12.56 -14.69
CA GLU A 532 9.32 12.48 -16.05
C GLU A 532 10.75 13.04 -16.12
N LYS A 533 10.99 14.18 -15.49
CA LYS A 533 12.32 14.78 -15.39
C LYS A 533 13.29 13.86 -14.65
N TYR A 534 12.90 13.33 -13.50
CA TYR A 534 13.73 12.38 -12.75
C TYR A 534 14.02 11.11 -13.53
N LYS A 535 13.03 10.57 -14.27
CA LYS A 535 13.21 9.39 -15.14
C LYS A 535 14.24 9.66 -16.26
N SER A 536 14.19 10.85 -16.87
CA SER A 536 15.17 11.28 -17.88
C SER A 536 16.58 11.37 -17.30
N ASP A 537 16.72 12.02 -16.15
CA ASP A 537 17.99 12.20 -15.43
C ASP A 537 18.63 10.84 -15.08
N ASP A 538 17.82 9.90 -14.54
CA ASP A 538 18.31 8.58 -14.14
C ASP A 538 18.74 7.74 -15.36
N LYS A 539 18.02 7.84 -16.51
CA LYS A 539 18.41 7.16 -17.76
C LYS A 539 19.75 7.67 -18.30
N GLU A 540 19.97 8.97 -18.24
CA GLU A 540 21.22 9.57 -18.68
C GLU A 540 22.39 9.15 -17.79
N MET A 541 22.21 9.17 -16.45
CA MET A 541 23.22 8.72 -15.49
C MET A 541 23.56 7.23 -15.64
N LYS A 542 22.56 6.38 -15.92
CA LYS A 542 22.78 4.95 -16.21
C LYS A 542 23.61 4.76 -17.48
N LYS A 543 23.40 5.60 -18.52
CA LYS A 543 24.20 5.55 -19.77
C LYS A 543 25.65 5.97 -19.52
N ILE A 544 25.88 7.00 -18.71
CA ILE A 544 27.23 7.46 -18.33
C ILE A 544 27.96 6.33 -17.59
N LYS A 545 27.35 5.73 -16.56
CA LYS A 545 27.96 4.60 -15.83
C LYS A 545 28.27 3.40 -16.72
N LYS A 546 27.36 3.02 -17.64
CA LYS A 546 27.63 1.91 -18.57
C LYS A 546 28.80 2.19 -19.51
N LYS A 547 29.06 3.44 -19.89
CA LYS A 547 30.25 3.81 -20.68
C LYS A 547 31.53 3.72 -19.84
N GLU A 548 31.47 4.05 -18.55
CA GLU A 548 32.60 3.91 -17.63
C GLU A 548 32.97 2.45 -17.38
N ASP A 549 31.97 1.57 -17.21
CA ASP A 549 32.17 0.13 -16.98
C ASP A 549 32.59 -0.62 -18.24
N GLY A 550 32.32 -0.08 -19.44
CA GLY A 550 32.59 -0.73 -20.76
C GLY A 550 33.85 -0.26 -21.51
N GLU A 551 34.34 0.96 -21.24
CA GLU A 551 35.58 1.52 -21.76
C GLU A 551 36.57 1.62 -20.60
N GLY A 552 37.56 0.72 -20.56
CA GLY A 552 38.55 0.66 -19.48
C GLY A 552 39.09 2.04 -19.10
N TRP A 553 38.89 2.42 -17.84
CA TRP A 553 39.52 3.55 -17.15
C TRP A 553 39.42 4.92 -17.85
N VAL A 554 38.27 5.55 -17.82
CA VAL A 554 38.21 7.01 -17.78
C VAL A 554 38.43 7.44 -16.34
N GLY A 555 39.49 8.19 -16.09
CA GLY A 555 39.96 8.48 -14.73
C GLY A 555 38.91 9.23 -13.91
N LYS A 556 38.88 8.96 -12.59
CA LYS A 556 38.03 9.59 -11.57
C LYS A 556 37.91 11.11 -11.74
N GLU A 557 38.98 11.77 -12.23
CA GLU A 557 39.01 13.21 -12.51
C GLU A 557 38.14 13.65 -13.69
N GLU A 558 38.00 12.84 -14.72
CA GLU A 558 37.16 13.15 -15.89
C GLU A 558 35.67 12.94 -15.61
N PHE A 559 35.35 11.96 -14.78
CA PHE A 559 34.01 11.79 -14.20
C PHE A 559 33.62 12.98 -13.33
N GLU A 560 34.48 13.39 -12.40
CA GLU A 560 34.27 14.56 -11.56
C GLU A 560 34.10 15.82 -12.41
N ARG A 561 34.86 15.98 -13.50
CA ARG A 561 34.71 17.09 -14.47
C ARG A 561 33.38 17.06 -15.21
N MET A 562 32.91 15.89 -15.66
CA MET A 562 31.60 15.76 -16.34
C MET A 562 30.45 16.05 -15.37
N VAL A 563 30.50 15.55 -14.14
CA VAL A 563 29.54 15.83 -13.10
C VAL A 563 29.52 17.31 -12.74
N GLN A 564 30.72 17.92 -12.65
CA GLN A 564 30.86 19.34 -12.33
C GLN A 564 30.38 20.23 -13.47
N LYS A 565 30.64 19.87 -14.75
CA LYS A 565 30.14 20.57 -15.92
C LYS A 565 28.62 20.53 -16.01
N LYS A 566 28.01 19.39 -15.67
CA LYS A 566 26.55 19.26 -15.62
C LYS A 566 25.91 20.02 -14.45
N ARG A 567 26.60 20.09 -13.29
CA ARG A 567 26.20 20.94 -12.16
C ARG A 567 26.21 22.43 -12.55
N MET A 568 27.20 22.88 -13.32
CA MET A 568 27.26 24.25 -13.82
C MET A 568 26.13 24.55 -14.83
N MET A 569 25.85 23.66 -15.80
CA MET A 569 24.74 23.84 -16.74
C MET A 569 23.37 23.91 -16.02
N LEU A 570 23.13 23.05 -15.02
CA LEU A 570 21.91 23.08 -14.22
C LEU A 570 21.80 24.33 -13.31
N SER A 571 22.92 24.93 -12.92
CA SER A 571 22.94 26.20 -12.18
C SER A 571 22.70 27.42 -13.07
N GLU A 572 23.16 27.39 -14.32
CA GLU A 572 22.93 28.43 -15.31
C GLU A 572 21.46 28.48 -15.75
N ASP A 573 20.80 27.33 -15.96
CA ASP A 573 19.36 27.23 -16.21
C ASP A 573 18.53 27.81 -15.04
N LYS A 574 18.92 27.53 -13.80
CA LYS A 574 18.27 28.12 -12.61
C LYS A 574 18.46 29.63 -12.51
N THR A 575 19.57 30.15 -12.99
CA THR A 575 19.87 31.59 -12.99
C THR A 575 19.09 32.32 -14.10
N GLN A 576 18.92 31.68 -15.28
CA GLN A 576 18.06 32.21 -16.35
C GLN A 576 16.59 32.20 -15.94
N VAL A 577 16.09 31.13 -15.31
CA VAL A 577 14.70 31.06 -14.81
C VAL A 577 14.44 32.06 -13.69
N LYS A 578 15.44 32.37 -12.83
CA LYS A 578 15.33 33.46 -11.86
C LYS A 578 15.36 34.85 -12.49
N LYS A 579 16.14 35.07 -13.54
CA LYS A 579 16.13 36.34 -14.31
C LYS A 579 14.80 36.58 -14.97
N ILE A 580 14.22 35.57 -15.63
CA ILE A 580 12.90 35.69 -16.30
C ILE A 580 11.79 35.94 -15.26
N LYS A 581 11.86 35.39 -14.04
CA LYS A 581 10.89 35.69 -12.99
C LYS A 581 11.03 37.11 -12.38
N ASN A 582 12.23 37.68 -12.38
CA ASN A 582 12.45 39.02 -11.85
C ASN A 582 12.20 40.13 -12.89
N GLU A 583 12.24 39.81 -14.18
CA GLU A 583 11.94 40.77 -15.29
C GLU A 583 10.45 40.77 -15.71
N GLY A 584 9.65 39.76 -15.24
CA GLY A 584 8.21 39.66 -15.48
C GLY A 584 7.30 40.26 -14.39
N GLY A 585 7.86 40.95 -13.40
CA GLY A 585 7.14 41.55 -12.26
C GLY A 585 6.89 43.05 -12.40
N GLY A 586 6.24 43.46 -13.50
CA GLY A 586 5.82 44.83 -13.68
C GLY A 586 4.72 44.93 -14.72
N TRP A 587 3.47 44.72 -14.27
CA TRP A 587 2.22 45.39 -14.72
C TRP A 587 1.12 44.97 -13.78
#